data_e6334cc329ba16c1d5161509d8850c74
#
_entry.id   e6334cc329ba16c1d5161509d8850c74
#
_cell.length_a   1.000
_cell.length_b   1.000
_cell.length_c   1.000
_cell.angle_alpha   90.00
_cell.angle_beta   90.00
_cell.angle_gamma   90.00
#
_symmetry.space_group_name_H-M   'P 1'
#
loop_
_entity.id
_entity.type
_entity.pdbx_description
1 polymer ?
#
loop_
_entity_poly.entity_id
_entity_poly.type
_entity_poly.pdbx_seq_one_letter_code
_entity_poly.pdbx_strand_id
1 'polypeptide(L)'
;MPCWLHATQPVESLWAPGLMNIMEPVSPRKKIAIIGGGISGLFVAYLLKGRGWQVDVYEKAIRVGGNCHTVSMKVPRVSGGDNGILRWADMGVNDFNEPMYAEVYELMQALGVETPPLEDTASFFTADGNIVYTLDGGYETPMPIGFAKQLARFKGLATDVLHSSSYKGWTLRQFLKYPDFEFTNEFIQYCIFARANAMYFADDRDVGNMPVQSVMHYYVLQEGYGTNVPVKRRYIRGGSSAWAKKLCDASGAQVYTDRKVVSVNPLKGDAPEVVWREGSAQGSDTYTHVVFACHANQAADVLEPVLGDKEHGAAFVDMRRMLRSIKYTQTRAYAHLDASVLPRKEAWRTYNVRIRARGETPKPYSMTYVINRHQADAGNPHDDFLDCEQFFVSLAPDRKLDPSKILKDEHGKPLTRTFQHNVVDFHCIQAQQDLWGDEDNRIQGQAHLYFTGGWTVGAGLHIECWESAKQVVRLLSETARSSAQMTYEDSPSGRYEPEYIRRLVR
;
A
#
# COMPACT_ATOMS: atom_id res chain seq x y z
N MET A 1 -63.34 -14.29 -27.40
CA MET A 1 -64.61 -14.75 -26.78
C MET A 1 -64.30 -15.86 -25.81
N PRO A 2 -64.94 -15.96 -24.65
CA PRO A 2 -65.31 -14.91 -23.66
C PRO A 2 -64.54 -15.06 -22.35
N CYS A 3 -64.30 -14.00 -21.65
CA CYS A 3 -65.01 -13.45 -20.48
C CYS A 3 -65.49 -14.47 -19.44
N TRP A 4 -65.01 -14.35 -18.20
CA TRP A 4 -65.85 -14.21 -17.02
C TRP A 4 -65.11 -13.51 -15.90
N LEU A 5 -65.64 -12.35 -15.57
CA LEU A 5 -65.53 -11.59 -14.31
C LEU A 5 -66.25 -12.37 -13.21
N HIS A 6 -65.73 -12.36 -11.98
CA HIS A 6 -66.57 -12.30 -10.80
C HIS A 6 -65.91 -11.40 -9.73
N ALA A 7 -66.78 -10.59 -9.23
CA ALA A 7 -66.60 -9.45 -8.33
C ALA A 7 -66.56 -9.88 -6.84
N THR A 8 -65.84 -9.13 -6.08
CA THR A 8 -66.09 -8.46 -4.79
C THR A 8 -66.97 -9.15 -3.72
N GLN A 9 -66.42 -9.27 -2.53
CA GLN A 9 -67.07 -8.61 -1.35
C GLN A 9 -66.02 -8.33 -0.21
N PRO A 10 -66.22 -7.29 0.62
CA PRO A 10 -65.27 -6.83 1.61
C PRO A 10 -65.51 -7.55 2.94
N VAL A 11 -64.43 -7.88 3.67
CA VAL A 11 -64.52 -8.30 5.06
C VAL A 11 -64.13 -7.14 5.98
N GLU A 12 -65.05 -6.78 6.83
CA GLU A 12 -65.04 -5.74 7.80
C GLU A 12 -63.94 -5.86 8.86
N SER A 13 -63.51 -4.72 9.28
CA SER A 13 -62.70 -4.36 10.45
C SER A 13 -63.00 -5.16 11.73
N LEU A 14 -61.92 -5.74 12.30
CA LEU A 14 -61.87 -5.98 13.74
C LEU A 14 -60.69 -5.20 14.33
N TRP A 15 -61.03 -4.09 14.91
CA TRP A 15 -60.13 -3.33 15.79
C TRP A 15 -59.95 -4.11 17.10
N ALA A 16 -58.67 -4.53 17.38
CA ALA A 16 -58.23 -4.87 18.70
C ALA A 16 -57.30 -3.73 19.20
N PRO A 17 -57.60 -3.05 20.33
CA PRO A 17 -56.72 -2.06 20.89
C PRO A 17 -55.66 -2.74 21.75
N GLY A 18 -54.41 -2.37 21.58
CA GLY A 18 -53.38 -2.59 22.57
C GLY A 18 -52.24 -3.54 22.21
N LEU A 19 -51.34 -3.11 21.31
CA LEU A 19 -49.93 -3.43 21.41
C LEU A 19 -49.16 -2.12 21.30
N MET A 20 -48.90 -1.51 22.47
CA MET A 20 -47.81 -0.57 22.62
C MET A 20 -46.56 -1.32 22.10
N ASN A 21 -46.09 -0.94 20.91
CA ASN A 21 -44.72 -1.23 20.48
C ASN A 21 -43.80 -0.62 21.54
N ILE A 22 -43.36 -1.43 22.49
CA ILE A 22 -42.13 -1.15 23.25
C ILE A 22 -41.04 -1.14 22.18
N MET A 23 -40.71 0.07 21.72
CA MET A 23 -39.48 0.26 20.97
C MET A 23 -38.36 -0.25 21.89
N GLU A 24 -37.81 -1.44 21.58
CA GLU A 24 -36.55 -1.83 22.20
C GLU A 24 -35.59 -0.66 22.06
N PRO A 25 -34.85 -0.30 23.11
CA PRO A 25 -33.88 0.77 23.02
C PRO A 25 -32.93 0.41 21.88
N VAL A 26 -32.98 1.21 20.82
CA VAL A 26 -32.03 1.08 19.70
C VAL A 26 -30.64 1.12 20.32
N SER A 27 -29.97 -0.01 20.36
CA SER A 27 -28.58 -0.11 20.82
C SER A 27 -27.80 1.04 20.18
N PRO A 28 -27.08 1.87 20.94
CA PRO A 28 -26.39 3.02 20.38
C PRO A 28 -25.55 2.57 19.19
N ARG A 29 -25.77 3.18 18.03
CA ARG A 29 -25.04 2.83 16.80
C ARG A 29 -23.55 2.95 17.11
N LYS A 30 -22.79 1.87 16.89
CA LYS A 30 -21.34 1.87 17.06
C LYS A 30 -20.75 2.89 16.09
N LYS A 31 -20.06 3.90 16.63
CA LYS A 31 -19.45 4.97 15.85
C LYS A 31 -17.93 4.80 15.85
N ILE A 32 -17.33 4.78 14.69
CA ILE A 32 -15.88 4.57 14.52
C ILE A 32 -15.25 5.72 13.75
N ALA A 33 -14.13 6.24 14.28
CA ALA A 33 -13.27 7.16 13.55
C ALA A 33 -12.12 6.40 12.88
N ILE A 34 -11.88 6.67 11.59
CA ILE A 34 -10.71 6.20 10.85
C ILE A 34 -9.82 7.41 10.57
N ILE A 35 -8.61 7.41 11.11
CA ILE A 35 -7.64 8.51 10.96
C ILE A 35 -6.66 8.17 9.85
N GLY A 36 -6.88 8.77 8.68
CA GLY A 36 -6.16 8.57 7.45
C GLY A 36 -7.05 7.97 6.35
N GLY A 37 -7.28 8.74 5.30
CA GLY A 37 -8.02 8.34 4.09
C GLY A 37 -7.13 7.69 3.03
N GLY A 38 -6.02 7.06 3.44
CA GLY A 38 -5.21 6.19 2.57
C GLY A 38 -5.91 4.87 2.26
N ILE A 39 -5.32 4.05 1.37
CA ILE A 39 -5.95 2.81 0.91
C ILE A 39 -6.33 1.88 2.07
N SER A 40 -5.51 1.79 3.13
CA SER A 40 -5.79 0.96 4.30
C SER A 40 -7.03 1.41 5.07
N GLY A 41 -7.17 2.73 5.28
CA GLY A 41 -8.35 3.28 5.93
C GLY A 41 -9.62 3.11 5.10
N LEU A 42 -9.50 3.25 3.78
CA LEU A 42 -10.61 3.01 2.85
C LEU A 42 -11.01 1.53 2.80
N PHE A 43 -10.07 0.59 2.92
CA PHE A 43 -10.38 -0.83 3.06
C PHE A 43 -11.16 -1.13 4.34
N VAL A 44 -10.75 -0.57 5.48
CA VAL A 44 -11.52 -0.72 6.74
C VAL A 44 -12.93 -0.15 6.58
N ALA A 45 -13.05 1.06 6.02
CA ALA A 45 -14.35 1.69 5.80
C ALA A 45 -15.25 0.84 4.90
N TYR A 46 -14.72 0.31 3.80
CA TYR A 46 -15.44 -0.58 2.89
C TYR A 46 -15.88 -1.88 3.56
N LEU A 47 -15.00 -2.52 4.32
CA LEU A 47 -15.29 -3.77 5.02
C LEU A 47 -16.31 -3.62 6.15
N LEU A 48 -16.47 -2.42 6.73
CA LEU A 48 -17.47 -2.12 7.75
C LEU A 48 -18.86 -1.78 7.17
N LYS A 49 -18.94 -1.56 5.84
CA LYS A 49 -20.21 -1.25 5.18
C LYS A 49 -21.26 -2.33 5.44
N GLY A 50 -22.46 -1.89 5.82
CA GLY A 50 -23.59 -2.79 6.06
C GLY A 50 -23.49 -3.61 7.36
N ARG A 51 -22.47 -3.37 8.20
CA ARG A 51 -22.26 -4.09 9.47
C ARG A 51 -22.73 -3.32 10.71
N GLY A 52 -23.61 -2.35 10.54
CA GLY A 52 -24.19 -1.57 11.65
C GLY A 52 -23.28 -0.49 12.25
N TRP A 53 -22.16 -0.18 11.60
CA TRP A 53 -21.24 0.87 12.00
C TRP A 53 -21.59 2.21 11.33
N GLN A 54 -21.51 3.30 12.09
CA GLN A 54 -21.33 4.64 11.52
C GLN A 54 -19.83 4.89 11.40
N VAL A 55 -19.36 5.12 10.18
CA VAL A 55 -17.94 5.25 9.87
C VAL A 55 -17.62 6.67 9.42
N ASP A 56 -16.75 7.34 10.15
CA ASP A 56 -16.22 8.68 9.83
C ASP A 56 -14.72 8.55 9.51
N VAL A 57 -14.31 9.02 8.32
CA VAL A 57 -12.90 9.01 7.86
C VAL A 57 -12.36 10.43 7.87
N TYR A 58 -11.23 10.64 8.54
CA TYR A 58 -10.53 11.92 8.60
C TYR A 58 -9.27 11.88 7.75
N GLU A 59 -9.18 12.74 6.75
CA GLU A 59 -8.02 12.90 5.88
C GLU A 59 -7.50 14.34 5.92
N LYS A 60 -6.21 14.50 6.23
CA LYS A 60 -5.58 15.82 6.32
C LYS A 60 -5.34 16.51 4.97
N ALA A 61 -5.30 15.73 3.90
CA ALA A 61 -5.16 16.25 2.55
C ALA A 61 -6.54 16.57 1.94
N ILE A 62 -6.53 17.40 0.91
CA ILE A 62 -7.74 17.75 0.13
C ILE A 62 -8.34 16.56 -0.65
N ARG A 63 -7.67 15.41 -0.66
CA ARG A 63 -8.07 14.19 -1.35
C ARG A 63 -7.72 12.93 -0.55
N VAL A 64 -8.50 11.90 -0.74
CA VAL A 64 -8.20 10.53 -0.24
C VAL A 64 -7.16 9.83 -1.11
N GLY A 65 -6.70 8.67 -0.67
CA GLY A 65 -5.83 7.75 -1.41
C GLY A 65 -4.42 7.64 -0.83
N GLY A 66 -3.94 8.60 -0.04
CA GLY A 66 -2.60 8.54 0.55
C GLY A 66 -1.50 8.48 -0.53
N ASN A 67 -0.78 7.34 -0.62
CA ASN A 67 0.26 7.10 -1.63
C ASN A 67 -0.30 6.75 -3.03
N CYS A 68 -1.59 6.44 -3.16
CA CYS A 68 -2.28 6.45 -4.45
C CYS A 68 -2.37 7.90 -4.95
N HIS A 69 -1.41 8.33 -5.75
CA HIS A 69 -1.27 9.72 -6.18
C HIS A 69 -1.02 9.83 -7.67
N THR A 70 -2.10 10.04 -8.39
CA THR A 70 -2.10 10.30 -9.83
C THR A 70 -2.05 11.80 -10.07
N VAL A 71 -1.24 12.23 -11.00
CA VAL A 71 -1.14 13.62 -11.48
C VAL A 71 -1.54 13.70 -12.95
N SER A 72 -2.15 14.79 -13.34
CA SER A 72 -2.49 15.09 -14.74
C SER A 72 -1.62 16.23 -15.25
N MET A 73 -1.20 16.14 -16.51
CA MET A 73 -0.34 17.12 -17.14
C MET A 73 -0.58 17.19 -18.66
N LYS A 74 -0.19 18.28 -19.27
CA LYS A 74 -0.07 18.37 -20.73
C LYS A 74 1.35 17.97 -21.14
N VAL A 75 1.46 16.94 -21.99
CA VAL A 75 2.72 16.46 -22.57
C VAL A 75 2.80 16.97 -24.02
N PRO A 76 3.95 17.48 -24.48
CA PRO A 76 4.09 17.96 -25.84
C PRO A 76 3.75 16.90 -26.90
N ARG A 77 3.35 17.36 -28.10
CA ARG A 77 3.16 16.49 -29.26
C ARG A 77 4.45 16.29 -30.02
N VAL A 78 4.68 15.06 -30.52
CA VAL A 78 5.79 14.77 -31.45
C VAL A 78 5.60 15.52 -32.75
N SER A 79 4.36 15.63 -33.22
CA SER A 79 4.00 16.41 -34.43
C SER A 79 4.19 17.93 -34.28
N GLY A 80 4.47 18.41 -33.06
CA GLY A 80 4.56 19.82 -32.73
C GLY A 80 3.19 20.48 -32.52
N GLY A 81 3.22 21.79 -32.22
CA GLY A 81 2.04 22.59 -31.92
C GLY A 81 1.90 22.98 -30.45
N ASP A 82 1.16 24.05 -30.17
CA ASP A 82 1.06 24.67 -28.85
C ASP A 82 0.15 23.91 -27.86
N ASN A 83 -0.67 22.99 -28.36
CA ASN A 83 -1.61 22.21 -27.55
C ASN A 83 -1.04 20.81 -27.25
N GLY A 84 -0.40 20.67 -26.09
CA GLY A 84 0.01 19.35 -25.60
C GLY A 84 -1.19 18.39 -25.41
N ILE A 85 -0.88 17.09 -25.30
CA ILE A 85 -1.86 16.02 -25.04
C ILE A 85 -2.04 15.88 -23.54
N LEU A 86 -3.29 15.84 -23.06
CA LEU A 86 -3.57 15.56 -21.65
C LEU A 86 -3.19 14.11 -21.33
N ARG A 87 -2.30 13.95 -20.38
CA ARG A 87 -1.81 12.66 -19.88
C ARG A 87 -1.90 12.61 -18.36
N TRP A 88 -1.72 11.43 -17.81
CA TRP A 88 -1.64 11.22 -16.39
C TRP A 88 -0.49 10.28 -16.05
N ALA A 89 -0.02 10.33 -14.81
CA ALA A 89 0.94 9.39 -14.29
C ALA A 89 0.74 9.18 -12.78
N ASP A 90 0.99 7.98 -12.32
CA ASP A 90 1.09 7.70 -10.90
C ASP A 90 2.48 8.06 -10.38
N MET A 91 2.51 8.83 -9.30
CA MET A 91 3.75 9.29 -8.67
C MET A 91 4.24 8.32 -7.59
N GLY A 92 3.42 7.37 -7.16
CA GLY A 92 3.69 6.40 -6.10
C GLY A 92 3.32 4.99 -6.52
N VAL A 93 2.16 4.53 -6.09
CA VAL A 93 1.64 3.20 -6.47
C VAL A 93 1.17 3.22 -7.91
N ASN A 94 1.69 2.32 -8.74
CA ASN A 94 1.45 2.35 -10.18
C ASN A 94 1.11 1.01 -10.83
N ASP A 95 1.49 -0.12 -10.24
CA ASP A 95 1.20 -1.46 -10.76
C ASP A 95 1.11 -2.52 -9.66
N PHE A 96 0.66 -3.72 -10.03
CA PHE A 96 0.56 -4.86 -9.14
C PHE A 96 0.65 -6.19 -9.89
N ASN A 97 0.99 -7.26 -9.18
CA ASN A 97 1.02 -8.63 -9.70
C ASN A 97 -0.35 -9.29 -9.47
N GLU A 98 -1.16 -9.45 -10.52
CA GLU A 98 -2.54 -9.94 -10.47
C GLU A 98 -2.73 -11.19 -9.61
N PRO A 99 -2.00 -12.32 -9.83
CA PRO A 99 -2.26 -13.54 -9.09
C PRO A 99 -2.02 -13.41 -7.59
N MET A 100 -1.06 -12.57 -7.20
CA MET A 100 -0.71 -12.35 -5.79
C MET A 100 -1.66 -11.37 -5.09
N TYR A 101 -2.38 -10.58 -5.87
CA TYR A 101 -3.35 -9.58 -5.41
C TYR A 101 -4.80 -10.03 -5.65
N ALA A 102 -5.05 -11.32 -5.78
CA ALA A 102 -6.34 -11.87 -6.26
C ALA A 102 -7.56 -11.19 -5.61
N GLU A 103 -7.64 -11.12 -4.28
CA GLU A 103 -8.79 -10.51 -3.59
C GLU A 103 -8.92 -9.01 -3.87
N VAL A 104 -7.81 -8.27 -3.91
CA VAL A 104 -7.81 -6.84 -4.25
C VAL A 104 -8.17 -6.63 -5.70
N TYR A 105 -7.69 -7.50 -6.58
CA TYR A 105 -8.02 -7.47 -8.01
C TYR A 105 -9.51 -7.76 -8.25
N GLU A 106 -10.07 -8.78 -7.60
CA GLU A 106 -11.51 -9.08 -7.64
C GLU A 106 -12.34 -7.88 -7.14
N LEU A 107 -11.90 -7.22 -6.06
CA LEU A 107 -12.56 -6.01 -5.57
C LEU A 107 -12.47 -4.87 -6.59
N MET A 108 -11.30 -4.67 -7.21
CA MET A 108 -11.16 -3.68 -8.29
C MET A 108 -12.14 -3.95 -9.43
N GLN A 109 -12.25 -5.20 -9.88
CA GLN A 109 -13.18 -5.59 -10.92
C GLN A 109 -14.65 -5.36 -10.51
N ALA A 110 -15.03 -5.75 -9.29
CA ALA A 110 -16.37 -5.54 -8.76
C ALA A 110 -16.76 -4.05 -8.69
N LEU A 111 -15.78 -3.17 -8.51
CA LEU A 111 -15.98 -1.72 -8.52
C LEU A 111 -15.77 -1.09 -9.91
N GLY A 112 -15.65 -1.88 -10.96
CA GLY A 112 -15.49 -1.40 -12.32
C GLY A 112 -14.19 -0.64 -12.55
N VAL A 113 -13.10 -1.03 -11.88
CA VAL A 113 -11.75 -0.49 -12.11
C VAL A 113 -11.11 -1.26 -13.26
N GLU A 114 -10.76 -0.56 -14.31
CA GLU A 114 -10.06 -1.17 -15.44
C GLU A 114 -8.58 -1.33 -15.12
N THR A 115 -8.05 -2.54 -15.35
CA THR A 115 -6.66 -2.87 -15.05
C THR A 115 -6.01 -3.60 -16.24
N PRO A 116 -5.60 -2.87 -17.27
CA PRO A 116 -4.92 -3.45 -18.42
C PRO A 116 -3.61 -4.14 -18.05
N PRO A 117 -3.14 -5.10 -18.88
CA PRO A 117 -1.83 -5.70 -18.70
C PRO A 117 -0.73 -4.66 -18.91
N LEU A 118 0.36 -4.84 -18.20
CA LEU A 118 1.57 -4.03 -18.26
C LEU A 118 2.70 -4.81 -18.91
N GLU A 119 3.49 -4.16 -19.76
CA GLU A 119 4.74 -4.70 -20.27
C GLU A 119 5.80 -4.73 -19.16
N ASP A 120 6.04 -5.90 -18.57
CA ASP A 120 6.97 -6.09 -17.45
C ASP A 120 8.41 -6.20 -17.95
N THR A 121 8.99 -5.09 -18.38
CA THR A 121 10.35 -5.00 -18.88
C THR A 121 11.20 -4.06 -18.04
N ALA A 122 12.48 -4.39 -17.84
CA ALA A 122 13.40 -3.60 -17.05
C ALA A 122 14.79 -3.48 -17.69
N SER A 123 15.42 -2.33 -17.52
CA SER A 123 16.81 -2.07 -17.89
C SER A 123 17.62 -1.71 -16.65
N PHE A 124 18.78 -2.33 -16.49
CA PHE A 124 19.72 -2.10 -15.41
C PHE A 124 21.02 -1.52 -15.98
N PHE A 125 21.39 -0.33 -15.55
CA PHE A 125 22.48 0.43 -16.13
C PHE A 125 23.29 1.19 -15.06
N THR A 126 24.55 1.50 -15.40
CA THR A 126 25.49 2.23 -14.53
C THR A 126 25.41 3.76 -14.74
N ALA A 127 26.07 4.54 -13.91
CA ALA A 127 26.05 6.00 -13.96
C ALA A 127 26.53 6.62 -15.28
N ASP A 128 27.40 5.93 -15.98
CA ASP A 128 27.92 6.28 -17.32
C ASP A 128 26.98 5.84 -18.45
N GLY A 129 25.84 5.25 -18.13
CA GLY A 129 24.83 4.81 -19.09
C GLY A 129 25.07 3.43 -19.71
N ASN A 130 26.12 2.71 -19.27
CA ASN A 130 26.39 1.36 -19.75
C ASN A 130 25.32 0.38 -19.25
N ILE A 131 24.74 -0.40 -20.15
CA ILE A 131 23.76 -1.42 -19.83
C ILE A 131 24.46 -2.65 -19.25
N VAL A 132 24.03 -3.06 -18.05
CA VAL A 132 24.51 -4.28 -17.41
C VAL A 132 23.69 -5.48 -17.88
N TYR A 133 22.37 -5.35 -17.88
CA TYR A 133 21.45 -6.33 -18.49
C TYR A 133 20.03 -5.73 -18.62
N THR A 134 19.19 -6.37 -19.43
CA THR A 134 17.77 -6.12 -19.55
C THR A 134 16.95 -7.35 -19.15
N LEU A 135 15.69 -7.14 -18.78
CA LEU A 135 14.72 -8.19 -18.46
C LEU A 135 13.53 -8.06 -19.42
N ASP A 136 13.66 -8.61 -20.59
CA ASP A 136 12.62 -8.61 -21.62
C ASP A 136 12.74 -9.80 -22.58
N GLY A 137 13.45 -10.81 -22.11
CA GLY A 137 13.43 -12.13 -22.75
C GLY A 137 14.20 -12.26 -24.05
N GLY A 138 15.02 -11.29 -24.47
CA GLY A 138 15.72 -11.58 -25.71
C GLY A 138 16.48 -10.45 -26.38
N TYR A 139 16.79 -9.42 -25.66
CA TYR A 139 17.39 -8.26 -26.29
C TYR A 139 18.89 -8.11 -26.11
N GLU A 140 19.42 -7.03 -26.68
CA GLU A 140 20.80 -6.66 -26.92
C GLU A 140 21.76 -6.88 -25.74
N THR A 141 21.28 -6.96 -24.51
CA THR A 141 22.12 -7.22 -23.34
C THR A 141 21.41 -8.19 -22.39
N PRO A 142 21.44 -9.49 -22.71
CA PRO A 142 20.86 -10.52 -21.85
C PRO A 142 21.57 -10.53 -20.48
N MET A 143 20.85 -11.01 -19.46
CA MET A 143 21.47 -11.24 -18.16
C MET A 143 22.67 -12.18 -18.29
N PRO A 144 23.83 -11.85 -17.71
CA PRO A 144 25.00 -12.73 -17.73
C PRO A 144 24.66 -14.15 -17.25
N ILE A 145 25.15 -15.19 -17.91
CA ILE A 145 24.84 -16.61 -17.59
C ILE A 145 25.11 -16.91 -16.12
N GLY A 146 26.20 -16.37 -15.57
CA GLY A 146 26.52 -16.54 -14.14
C GLY A 146 25.49 -15.93 -13.23
N PHE A 147 24.90 -14.79 -13.60
CA PHE A 147 23.81 -14.15 -12.84
C PHE A 147 22.51 -14.94 -12.96
N ALA A 148 22.19 -15.46 -14.14
CA ALA A 148 20.99 -16.25 -14.36
C ALA A 148 20.98 -17.51 -13.48
N LYS A 149 22.13 -18.22 -13.36
CA LYS A 149 22.26 -19.39 -12.48
C LYS A 149 22.10 -19.03 -11.01
N GLN A 150 22.75 -17.95 -10.56
CA GLN A 150 22.64 -17.48 -9.17
C GLN A 150 21.21 -16.97 -8.86
N LEU A 151 20.55 -16.31 -9.80
CA LEU A 151 19.17 -15.87 -9.65
C LEU A 151 18.20 -17.07 -9.56
N ALA A 152 18.41 -18.11 -10.36
CA ALA A 152 17.60 -19.32 -10.27
C ALA A 152 17.75 -19.98 -8.88
N ARG A 153 18.98 -20.04 -8.35
CA ARG A 153 19.25 -20.53 -6.99
C ARG A 153 18.56 -19.66 -5.94
N PHE A 154 18.70 -18.34 -6.04
CA PHE A 154 18.05 -17.40 -5.11
C PHE A 154 16.53 -17.53 -5.12
N LYS A 155 15.93 -17.65 -6.30
CA LYS A 155 14.49 -17.89 -6.47
C LYS A 155 14.03 -19.19 -5.81
N GLY A 156 14.79 -20.28 -6.01
CA GLY A 156 14.48 -21.59 -5.42
C GLY A 156 14.54 -21.61 -3.89
N LEU A 157 15.33 -20.73 -3.28
CA LEU A 157 15.43 -20.64 -1.82
C LEU A 157 14.34 -19.78 -1.19
N ALA A 158 13.56 -19.03 -1.95
CA ALA A 158 12.70 -17.98 -1.41
C ALA A 158 11.63 -18.51 -0.46
N THR A 159 10.92 -19.57 -0.83
CA THR A 159 9.88 -20.21 0.00
C THR A 159 10.47 -20.92 1.21
N ASP A 160 11.60 -21.61 1.04
CA ASP A 160 12.27 -22.31 2.15
C ASP A 160 12.74 -21.31 3.21
N VAL A 161 13.33 -20.19 2.79
CA VAL A 161 13.78 -19.13 3.71
C VAL A 161 12.59 -18.51 4.43
N LEU A 162 11.48 -18.29 3.72
CA LEU A 162 10.28 -17.69 4.29
C LEU A 162 9.70 -18.54 5.43
N HIS A 163 9.67 -19.86 5.26
CA HIS A 163 9.04 -20.77 6.22
C HIS A 163 9.99 -21.36 7.27
N SER A 164 11.30 -21.33 7.03
CA SER A 164 12.26 -21.93 7.95
C SER A 164 12.59 -21.04 9.15
N SER A 165 12.52 -21.65 10.34
CA SER A 165 12.99 -21.02 11.58
C SER A 165 14.50 -20.79 11.62
N SER A 166 15.28 -21.52 10.81
CA SER A 166 16.74 -21.43 10.77
C SER A 166 17.22 -20.05 10.31
N TYR A 167 16.42 -19.33 9.53
CA TYR A 167 16.75 -17.98 9.04
C TYR A 167 16.16 -16.85 9.89
N LYS A 168 15.51 -17.20 11.03
CA LYS A 168 14.99 -16.20 11.94
C LYS A 168 16.15 -15.38 12.54
N GLY A 169 16.06 -14.05 12.39
CA GLY A 169 17.10 -13.13 12.86
C GLY A 169 18.26 -12.91 11.88
N TRP A 170 18.26 -13.58 10.71
CA TRP A 170 19.25 -13.31 9.69
C TRP A 170 18.91 -12.05 8.91
N THR A 171 19.94 -11.24 8.62
CA THR A 171 19.83 -10.16 7.65
C THR A 171 19.97 -10.69 6.24
N LEU A 172 19.43 -9.94 5.24
CA LEU A 172 19.66 -10.26 3.83
C LEU A 172 21.16 -10.35 3.50
N ARG A 173 21.99 -9.48 4.06
CA ARG A 173 23.45 -9.48 3.85
C ARG A 173 24.12 -10.75 4.39
N GLN A 174 23.73 -11.22 5.57
CA GLN A 174 24.24 -12.48 6.14
C GLN A 174 23.86 -13.67 5.27
N PHE A 175 22.60 -13.70 4.81
CA PHE A 175 22.11 -14.73 3.90
C PHE A 175 22.88 -14.74 2.58
N LEU A 176 23.01 -13.60 1.93
CA LEU A 176 23.70 -13.50 0.64
C LEU A 176 25.20 -13.81 0.70
N LYS A 177 25.82 -13.67 1.87
CA LYS A 177 27.24 -13.97 2.07
C LYS A 177 27.48 -15.35 2.67
N TYR A 178 26.44 -16.16 2.87
CA TYR A 178 26.60 -17.51 3.37
C TYR A 178 27.34 -18.37 2.33
N PRO A 179 28.46 -19.02 2.71
CA PRO A 179 29.35 -19.66 1.74
C PRO A 179 28.69 -20.70 0.84
N ASP A 180 27.77 -21.51 1.39
CA ASP A 180 27.14 -22.61 0.66
C ASP A 180 26.22 -22.12 -0.49
N PHE A 181 25.83 -20.84 -0.50
CA PHE A 181 25.00 -20.29 -1.57
C PHE A 181 25.81 -19.78 -2.75
N GLU A 182 27.13 -19.57 -2.57
CA GLU A 182 28.07 -19.21 -3.65
C GLU A 182 27.62 -17.99 -4.49
N PHE A 183 26.99 -16.98 -3.87
CA PHE A 183 26.64 -15.75 -4.57
C PHE A 183 27.85 -14.82 -4.71
N THR A 184 28.13 -14.40 -5.94
CA THR A 184 29.22 -13.44 -6.21
C THR A 184 28.86 -12.03 -5.76
N ASN A 185 29.86 -11.23 -5.41
CA ASN A 185 29.64 -9.83 -5.02
C ASN A 185 28.97 -9.02 -6.13
N GLU A 186 29.32 -9.27 -7.40
CA GLU A 186 28.73 -8.64 -8.57
C GLU A 186 27.24 -8.99 -8.69
N PHE A 187 26.88 -10.26 -8.53
CA PHE A 187 25.49 -10.70 -8.53
C PHE A 187 24.69 -10.03 -7.40
N ILE A 188 25.24 -10.04 -6.19
CA ILE A 188 24.61 -9.39 -5.02
C ILE A 188 24.34 -7.90 -5.32
N GLN A 189 25.37 -7.19 -5.82
CA GLN A 189 25.28 -5.75 -6.07
C GLN A 189 24.35 -5.42 -7.24
N TYR A 190 24.52 -6.09 -8.37
CA TYR A 190 23.87 -5.71 -9.63
C TYR A 190 22.52 -6.39 -9.85
N CYS A 191 22.25 -7.47 -9.17
CA CYS A 191 21.00 -8.19 -9.32
C CYS A 191 20.11 -8.09 -8.08
N ILE A 192 20.61 -8.43 -6.89
CA ILE A 192 19.76 -8.49 -5.70
C ILE A 192 19.57 -7.09 -5.09
N PHE A 193 20.64 -6.37 -4.78
CA PHE A 193 20.50 -5.04 -4.17
C PHE A 193 19.85 -4.04 -5.12
N ALA A 194 20.17 -4.05 -6.42
CA ALA A 194 19.52 -3.18 -7.39
C ALA A 194 17.99 -3.32 -7.37
N ARG A 195 17.49 -4.56 -7.31
CA ARG A 195 16.05 -4.84 -7.25
C ARG A 195 15.46 -4.54 -5.89
N ALA A 196 16.11 -5.01 -4.82
CA ALA A 196 15.58 -4.82 -3.47
C ALA A 196 15.55 -3.33 -3.06
N ASN A 197 16.57 -2.54 -3.45
CA ASN A 197 16.54 -1.09 -3.26
C ASN A 197 15.35 -0.43 -3.99
N ALA A 198 15.03 -0.94 -5.18
CA ALA A 198 13.86 -0.54 -5.96
C ALA A 198 12.56 -0.78 -5.21
N MET A 199 12.44 -1.96 -4.64
CA MET A 199 11.24 -2.45 -3.99
C MET A 199 10.97 -1.74 -2.66
N TYR A 200 12.02 -1.40 -1.92
CA TYR A 200 11.92 -0.82 -0.58
C TYR A 200 12.25 0.68 -0.50
N PHE A 201 12.57 1.31 -1.64
CA PHE A 201 12.97 2.73 -1.68
C PHE A 201 14.12 3.05 -0.72
N ALA A 202 15.07 2.14 -0.60
CA ALA A 202 16.14 2.17 0.38
C ALA A 202 17.53 2.13 -0.28
N ASP A 203 18.58 2.20 0.48
CA ASP A 203 19.96 2.02 0.02
C ASP A 203 20.50 0.62 0.36
N ASP A 204 21.68 0.29 -0.16
CA ASP A 204 22.30 -1.03 0.01
C ASP A 204 22.59 -1.40 1.49
N ARG A 205 22.74 -0.39 2.36
CA ARG A 205 22.97 -0.61 3.79
C ARG A 205 21.69 -1.02 4.45
N ASP A 206 20.63 -0.28 4.19
CA ASP A 206 19.32 -0.51 4.79
C ASP A 206 18.77 -1.86 4.33
N VAL A 207 18.73 -2.10 3.00
CA VAL A 207 18.26 -3.37 2.43
C VAL A 207 19.09 -4.56 2.90
N GLY A 208 20.43 -4.41 2.93
CA GLY A 208 21.31 -5.48 3.40
C GLY A 208 21.09 -5.84 4.88
N ASN A 209 20.56 -4.93 5.68
CA ASN A 209 20.26 -5.13 7.10
C ASN A 209 18.80 -5.53 7.38
N MET A 210 17.94 -5.58 6.37
CA MET A 210 16.57 -6.07 6.52
C MET A 210 16.54 -7.56 6.87
N PRO A 211 15.53 -8.02 7.64
CA PRO A 211 15.30 -9.45 7.86
C PRO A 211 15.13 -10.17 6.53
N VAL A 212 15.92 -11.23 6.30
CA VAL A 212 15.88 -11.95 5.03
C VAL A 212 14.50 -12.51 4.71
N GLN A 213 13.76 -12.96 5.73
CA GLN A 213 12.39 -13.49 5.54
C GLN A 213 11.43 -12.41 5.01
N SER A 214 11.55 -11.16 5.45
CA SER A 214 10.72 -10.05 4.94
C SER A 214 11.04 -9.74 3.49
N VAL A 215 12.32 -9.79 3.11
CA VAL A 215 12.73 -9.58 1.72
C VAL A 215 12.24 -10.72 0.82
N MET A 216 12.35 -11.96 1.27
CA MET A 216 11.83 -13.12 0.53
C MET A 216 10.31 -13.08 0.40
N HIS A 217 9.59 -12.65 1.45
CA HIS A 217 8.15 -12.43 1.39
C HIS A 217 7.78 -11.48 0.24
N TYR A 218 8.46 -10.36 0.13
CA TYR A 218 8.22 -9.42 -0.96
C TYR A 218 8.51 -10.03 -2.34
N TYR A 219 9.62 -10.77 -2.48
CA TYR A 219 9.96 -11.44 -3.74
C TYR A 219 8.92 -12.51 -4.12
N VAL A 220 8.38 -13.24 -3.15
CA VAL A 220 7.28 -14.19 -3.40
C VAL A 220 6.05 -13.44 -3.91
N LEU A 221 5.64 -12.35 -3.25
CA LEU A 221 4.44 -11.59 -3.61
C LEU A 221 4.56 -10.85 -4.95
N GLN A 222 5.68 -10.20 -5.20
CA GLN A 222 5.81 -9.35 -6.37
C GLN A 222 6.39 -10.08 -7.58
N GLU A 223 7.28 -11.03 -7.34
CA GLU A 223 8.04 -11.71 -8.40
C GLU A 223 7.70 -13.21 -8.53
N GLY A 224 6.78 -13.72 -7.70
CA GLY A 224 6.41 -15.13 -7.70
C GLY A 224 7.55 -16.10 -7.38
N TYR A 225 8.63 -15.65 -6.72
CA TYR A 225 9.80 -16.50 -6.46
C TYR A 225 9.43 -17.70 -5.59
N GLY A 226 9.95 -18.89 -5.98
CA GLY A 226 9.65 -20.13 -5.29
C GLY A 226 8.23 -20.66 -5.50
N THR A 227 7.43 -20.02 -6.35
CA THR A 227 6.08 -20.46 -6.71
C THR A 227 6.03 -20.90 -8.18
N ASN A 228 5.02 -21.67 -8.53
CA ASN A 228 4.71 -22.02 -9.93
C ASN A 228 3.71 -21.04 -10.57
N VAL A 229 3.42 -19.93 -9.89
CA VAL A 229 2.46 -18.94 -10.36
C VAL A 229 3.16 -17.92 -11.25
N PRO A 230 2.75 -17.75 -12.51
CA PRO A 230 3.36 -16.77 -13.40
C PRO A 230 3.06 -15.35 -12.95
N VAL A 231 4.04 -14.46 -13.03
CA VAL A 231 3.84 -13.03 -12.81
C VAL A 231 2.98 -12.45 -13.93
N LYS A 232 1.95 -11.70 -13.56
CA LYS A 232 1.08 -10.97 -14.47
C LYS A 232 0.90 -9.55 -13.94
N ARG A 233 1.70 -8.63 -14.45
CA ARG A 233 1.60 -7.23 -14.01
C ARG A 233 0.47 -6.51 -14.73
N ARG A 234 -0.20 -5.68 -13.94
CA ARG A 234 -1.25 -4.78 -14.40
C ARG A 234 -1.06 -3.38 -13.85
N TYR A 235 -1.45 -2.37 -14.62
CA TYR A 235 -1.60 -1.02 -14.13
C TYR A 235 -3.08 -0.65 -13.98
N ILE A 236 -3.38 0.44 -13.32
CA ILE A 236 -4.75 0.92 -13.11
C ILE A 236 -5.02 2.02 -14.12
N ARG A 237 -6.00 1.81 -15.02
CA ARG A 237 -6.39 2.84 -16.01
C ARG A 237 -6.97 4.06 -15.31
N GLY A 238 -6.50 5.25 -15.69
CA GLY A 238 -6.83 6.51 -15.01
C GLY A 238 -6.12 6.73 -13.68
N GLY A 239 -5.26 5.77 -13.27
CA GLY A 239 -4.36 5.89 -12.14
C GLY A 239 -4.92 5.43 -10.80
N SER A 240 -4.01 5.27 -9.86
CA SER A 240 -4.31 4.75 -8.52
C SER A 240 -5.23 5.68 -7.70
N SER A 241 -5.23 6.99 -7.98
CA SER A 241 -6.19 7.92 -7.34
C SER A 241 -7.63 7.64 -7.73
N ALA A 242 -7.88 7.23 -8.99
CA ALA A 242 -9.23 6.86 -9.44
C ALA A 242 -9.72 5.59 -8.74
N TRP A 243 -8.85 4.61 -8.53
CA TRP A 243 -9.12 3.43 -7.72
C TRP A 243 -9.49 3.79 -6.28
N ALA A 244 -8.65 4.60 -5.60
CA ALA A 244 -8.90 5.02 -4.24
C ALA A 244 -10.23 5.77 -4.11
N LYS A 245 -10.58 6.61 -5.11
CA LYS A 245 -11.87 7.30 -5.14
C LYS A 245 -13.05 6.32 -5.27
N LYS A 246 -12.99 5.37 -6.19
CA LYS A 246 -14.06 4.36 -6.34
C LYS A 246 -14.26 3.54 -5.06
N LEU A 247 -13.17 3.14 -4.39
CA LEU A 247 -13.23 2.44 -3.11
C LEU A 247 -13.87 3.32 -2.02
N CYS A 248 -13.49 4.60 -1.96
CA CYS A 248 -14.06 5.58 -1.05
C CYS A 248 -15.58 5.72 -1.25
N ASP A 249 -16.01 5.96 -2.50
CA ASP A 249 -17.42 6.10 -2.86
C ASP A 249 -18.22 4.82 -2.53
N ALA A 250 -17.61 3.66 -2.75
CA ALA A 250 -18.23 2.37 -2.45
C ALA A 250 -18.32 2.06 -0.96
N SER A 251 -17.50 2.65 -0.11
CA SER A 251 -17.46 2.40 1.33
C SER A 251 -18.74 2.84 2.06
N GLY A 252 -19.38 3.92 1.58
CA GLY A 252 -20.53 4.53 2.23
C GLY A 252 -20.18 5.27 3.53
N ALA A 253 -18.90 5.49 3.81
CA ALA A 253 -18.43 6.24 4.98
C ALA A 253 -18.61 7.75 4.79
N GLN A 254 -18.78 8.47 5.91
CA GLN A 254 -18.66 9.93 5.91
C GLN A 254 -17.17 10.30 5.87
N VAL A 255 -16.73 10.99 4.83
CA VAL A 255 -15.32 11.34 4.62
C VAL A 255 -15.10 12.84 4.73
N TYR A 256 -14.17 13.22 5.60
CA TYR A 256 -13.75 14.60 5.84
C TYR A 256 -12.34 14.79 5.31
N THR A 257 -12.19 15.43 4.15
CA THR A 257 -10.91 15.86 3.59
C THR A 257 -10.54 17.26 4.11
N ASP A 258 -9.25 17.62 3.99
CA ASP A 258 -8.67 18.85 4.57
C ASP A 258 -8.89 18.99 6.08
N ARG A 259 -9.20 17.86 6.74
CA ARG A 259 -9.49 17.80 8.18
C ARG A 259 -8.44 16.96 8.91
N LYS A 260 -7.51 17.65 9.56
CA LYS A 260 -6.39 17.03 10.27
C LYS A 260 -6.77 16.69 11.71
N VAL A 261 -6.75 15.42 12.07
CA VAL A 261 -6.80 15.01 13.48
C VAL A 261 -5.50 15.45 14.16
N VAL A 262 -5.62 16.13 15.29
CA VAL A 262 -4.49 16.71 16.03
C VAL A 262 -4.29 16.05 17.40
N SER A 263 -5.31 15.44 17.95
CA SER A 263 -5.24 14.69 19.20
C SER A 263 -6.31 13.61 19.26
N VAL A 264 -6.01 12.50 19.91
CA VAL A 264 -6.97 11.48 20.34
C VAL A 264 -6.75 11.21 21.81
N ASN A 265 -7.83 11.35 22.60
CA ASN A 265 -7.84 10.98 24.01
C ASN A 265 -8.73 9.75 24.22
N PRO A 266 -8.16 8.53 24.34
CA PRO A 266 -8.92 7.31 24.52
C PRO A 266 -9.50 7.14 25.94
N LEU A 267 -9.09 7.99 26.88
CA LEU A 267 -9.47 7.89 28.31
C LEU A 267 -10.47 8.99 28.72
N LYS A 268 -11.02 9.73 27.77
CA LYS A 268 -11.99 10.78 28.09
C LYS A 268 -13.40 10.20 28.29
N GLY A 269 -13.76 9.94 29.53
CA GLY A 269 -15.05 9.30 29.88
C GLY A 269 -15.10 7.85 29.34
N ASP A 270 -16.27 7.46 28.82
CA ASP A 270 -16.53 6.09 28.36
C ASP A 270 -16.19 5.86 26.88
N ALA A 271 -15.67 6.87 26.16
CA ALA A 271 -15.44 6.79 24.73
C ALA A 271 -14.28 7.70 24.29
N PRO A 272 -13.44 7.25 23.33
CA PRO A 272 -12.37 8.07 22.75
C PRO A 272 -12.88 9.40 22.17
N GLU A 273 -12.19 10.49 22.49
CA GLU A 273 -12.40 11.80 21.88
C GLU A 273 -11.37 12.04 20.78
N VAL A 274 -11.83 12.43 19.59
CA VAL A 274 -11.01 12.81 18.44
C VAL A 274 -11.11 14.31 18.23
N VAL A 275 -9.99 15.03 18.37
CA VAL A 275 -9.90 16.47 18.13
C VAL A 275 -9.30 16.72 16.74
N TRP A 276 -9.96 17.55 15.96
CA TRP A 276 -9.57 17.84 14.58
C TRP A 276 -9.49 19.35 14.30
N ARG A 277 -8.77 19.69 13.22
CA ARG A 277 -8.66 21.04 12.65
C ARG A 277 -8.97 21.01 11.16
N GLU A 278 -9.68 22.07 10.70
CA GLU A 278 -9.98 22.35 9.31
C GLU A 278 -9.79 23.85 9.08
N GLY A 279 -8.72 24.25 8.40
CA GLY A 279 -8.31 25.64 8.32
C GLY A 279 -8.07 26.24 9.72
N SER A 280 -8.82 27.29 10.06
CA SER A 280 -8.80 27.93 11.40
C SER A 280 -9.80 27.30 12.38
N ALA A 281 -10.73 26.47 11.92
CA ALA A 281 -11.71 25.81 12.77
C ALA A 281 -11.10 24.63 13.52
N GLN A 282 -11.54 24.41 14.76
CA GLN A 282 -11.21 23.23 15.55
C GLN A 282 -12.49 22.68 16.17
N GLY A 283 -12.62 21.38 16.21
CA GLY A 283 -13.73 20.68 16.85
C GLY A 283 -13.29 19.35 17.43
N SER A 284 -14.23 18.70 18.12
CA SER A 284 -14.05 17.35 18.63
C SER A 284 -15.32 16.53 18.50
N ASP A 285 -15.13 15.22 18.31
CA ASP A 285 -16.19 14.21 18.26
C ASP A 285 -15.80 13.01 19.11
N THR A 286 -16.79 12.31 19.65
CA THR A 286 -16.60 11.08 20.42
C THR A 286 -16.96 9.85 19.62
N TYR A 287 -16.21 8.77 19.82
CA TYR A 287 -16.33 7.52 19.07
C TYR A 287 -16.25 6.32 20.00
N THR A 288 -16.93 5.23 19.66
CA THR A 288 -16.79 3.98 20.40
C THR A 288 -15.43 3.33 20.13
N HIS A 289 -14.85 3.56 18.94
CA HIS A 289 -13.57 2.99 18.52
C HIS A 289 -12.84 3.96 17.59
N VAL A 290 -11.51 3.88 17.58
CA VAL A 290 -10.64 4.66 16.67
C VAL A 290 -9.69 3.74 15.94
N VAL A 291 -9.59 3.87 14.62
CA VAL A 291 -8.62 3.17 13.77
C VAL A 291 -7.62 4.18 13.23
N PHE A 292 -6.35 4.01 13.57
CA PHE A 292 -5.25 4.75 12.95
C PHE A 292 -4.84 4.06 11.66
N ALA A 293 -5.15 4.69 10.54
CA ALA A 293 -4.78 4.27 9.19
C ALA A 293 -3.73 5.21 8.58
N CYS A 294 -2.82 5.68 9.42
CA CYS A 294 -1.73 6.60 9.09
C CYS A 294 -0.37 5.99 9.48
N HIS A 295 0.72 6.71 9.22
CA HIS A 295 2.04 6.27 9.64
C HIS A 295 2.14 6.18 11.18
N ALA A 296 2.94 5.23 11.69
CA ALA A 296 3.10 5.01 13.12
C ALA A 296 3.57 6.25 13.87
N ASN A 297 4.53 7.00 13.31
CA ASN A 297 5.00 8.26 13.89
C ASN A 297 3.88 9.32 13.97
N GLN A 298 3.00 9.39 12.97
CA GLN A 298 1.85 10.30 12.98
C GLN A 298 0.80 9.86 14.02
N ALA A 299 0.56 8.57 14.16
CA ALA A 299 -0.31 8.04 15.23
C ALA A 299 0.28 8.37 16.62
N ALA A 300 1.59 8.19 16.79
CA ALA A 300 2.27 8.56 18.03
C ALA A 300 2.15 10.06 18.34
N ASP A 301 2.28 10.94 17.33
CA ASP A 301 2.14 12.39 17.51
C ASP A 301 0.73 12.79 17.94
N VAL A 302 -0.29 12.16 17.35
CA VAL A 302 -1.71 12.39 17.69
C VAL A 302 -2.06 11.88 19.08
N LEU A 303 -1.44 10.79 19.53
CA LEU A 303 -1.60 10.19 20.85
C LEU A 303 -0.68 10.79 21.92
N GLU A 304 0.30 11.62 21.56
CA GLU A 304 1.31 12.14 22.49
C GLU A 304 0.75 12.78 23.77
N PRO A 305 -0.39 13.51 23.72
CA PRO A 305 -0.98 14.07 24.96
C PRO A 305 -1.29 13.01 26.01
N VAL A 306 -1.63 11.77 25.60
CA VAL A 306 -1.91 10.64 26.51
C VAL A 306 -0.66 9.81 26.76
N LEU A 307 0.13 9.52 25.70
CA LEU A 307 1.35 8.73 25.82
C LEU A 307 2.42 9.42 26.68
N GLY A 308 2.42 10.75 26.74
CA GLY A 308 3.34 11.56 27.53
C GLY A 308 2.82 11.89 28.94
N ASP A 309 1.57 11.60 29.25
CA ASP A 309 0.97 11.86 30.56
C ASP A 309 1.62 11.03 31.67
N LYS A 310 1.94 11.65 32.81
CA LYS A 310 2.57 10.97 33.96
C LYS A 310 1.63 10.01 34.67
N GLU A 311 0.33 10.30 34.67
CA GLU A 311 -0.68 9.50 35.35
C GLU A 311 -1.11 8.29 34.52
N HIS A 312 -1.32 8.48 33.22
CA HIS A 312 -1.87 7.46 32.32
C HIS A 312 -0.83 6.85 31.37
N GLY A 313 0.29 7.53 31.16
CA GLY A 313 1.32 7.10 30.20
C GLY A 313 1.94 5.74 30.49
N ALA A 314 1.91 5.28 31.76
CA ALA A 314 2.40 3.96 32.14
C ALA A 314 1.61 2.83 31.46
N ALA A 315 0.30 2.99 31.27
CA ALA A 315 -0.56 2.01 30.62
C ALA A 315 -0.30 1.91 29.10
N PHE A 316 0.36 2.91 28.51
CA PHE A 316 0.62 3.01 27.07
C PHE A 316 2.11 2.92 26.70
N VAL A 317 2.98 2.52 27.64
CA VAL A 317 4.45 2.46 27.40
C VAL A 317 4.79 1.60 26.20
N ASP A 318 4.18 0.41 26.11
CA ASP A 318 4.44 -0.51 25.00
C ASP A 318 3.92 0.01 23.67
N MET A 319 2.73 0.59 23.65
CA MET A 319 2.17 1.25 22.46
C MET A 319 3.07 2.41 22.01
N ARG A 320 3.54 3.25 22.92
CA ARG A 320 4.46 4.34 22.61
C ARG A 320 5.77 3.82 22.03
N ARG A 321 6.38 2.83 22.67
CA ARG A 321 7.62 2.18 22.22
C ARG A 321 7.44 1.62 20.81
N MET A 322 6.38 0.85 20.57
CA MET A 322 6.04 0.28 19.27
C MET A 322 5.91 1.36 18.20
N LEU A 323 5.06 2.36 18.39
CA LEU A 323 4.82 3.40 17.39
C LEU A 323 6.08 4.21 17.07
N ARG A 324 6.93 4.50 18.08
CA ARG A 324 8.17 5.27 17.91
C ARG A 324 9.34 4.44 17.37
N SER A 325 9.26 3.11 17.37
CA SER A 325 10.31 2.23 16.84
C SER A 325 10.32 2.18 15.30
N ILE A 326 9.22 2.50 14.64
CA ILE A 326 9.10 2.44 13.17
C ILE A 326 9.83 3.61 12.53
N LYS A 327 10.83 3.29 11.73
CA LYS A 327 11.59 4.26 10.93
C LYS A 327 10.96 4.45 9.56
N TYR A 328 11.18 5.63 8.99
CA TYR A 328 10.71 5.98 7.65
C TYR A 328 11.83 6.53 6.79
N THR A 329 11.89 6.09 5.53
CA THR A 329 12.67 6.73 4.47
C THR A 329 11.82 7.73 3.72
N GLN A 330 12.47 8.66 3.02
CA GLN A 330 11.80 9.63 2.16
C GLN A 330 12.29 9.46 0.73
N THR A 331 11.35 9.34 -0.21
CA THR A 331 11.62 9.26 -1.64
C THR A 331 10.88 10.37 -2.36
N ARG A 332 11.59 11.10 -3.21
CA ARG A 332 10.98 12.16 -4.01
C ARG A 332 10.78 11.70 -5.44
N ALA A 333 9.56 11.82 -5.92
CA ALA A 333 9.16 11.53 -7.28
C ALA A 333 9.01 12.82 -8.09
N TYR A 334 9.29 12.73 -9.39
CA TYR A 334 9.18 13.82 -10.36
C TYR A 334 8.55 13.31 -11.65
N ALA A 335 7.56 14.03 -12.19
CA ALA A 335 7.10 13.84 -13.56
C ALA A 335 7.85 14.81 -14.48
N HIS A 336 8.50 14.33 -15.54
CA HIS A 336 9.40 15.14 -16.37
C HIS A 336 9.61 14.61 -17.78
N LEU A 337 10.27 15.43 -18.62
CA LEU A 337 10.70 15.11 -20.00
C LEU A 337 12.23 14.93 -20.10
N ASP A 338 12.96 14.94 -18.98
CA ASP A 338 14.42 14.90 -19.00
C ASP A 338 14.94 13.47 -19.15
N ALA A 339 15.35 13.11 -20.37
CA ALA A 339 15.91 11.78 -20.68
C ALA A 339 17.36 11.59 -20.20
N SER A 340 18.03 12.62 -19.66
CA SER A 340 19.43 12.52 -19.23
C SER A 340 19.66 11.56 -18.07
N VAL A 341 18.60 11.17 -17.36
CA VAL A 341 18.62 10.20 -16.25
C VAL A 341 18.42 8.76 -16.71
N LEU A 342 18.22 8.55 -17.99
CA LEU A 342 18.01 7.25 -18.63
C LEU A 342 19.28 6.79 -19.38
N PRO A 343 19.40 5.49 -19.68
CA PRO A 343 20.45 5.00 -20.58
C PRO A 343 20.16 5.43 -22.03
N ARG A 344 20.93 4.88 -23.01
CA ARG A 344 20.64 5.08 -24.43
C ARG A 344 19.20 4.66 -24.77
N LYS A 345 18.55 5.35 -25.72
CA LYS A 345 17.12 5.23 -26.02
C LYS A 345 16.67 3.80 -26.38
N GLU A 346 17.50 3.05 -27.07
CA GLU A 346 17.24 1.66 -27.50
C GLU A 346 17.11 0.70 -26.29
N ALA A 347 17.76 1.06 -25.18
CA ALA A 347 17.71 0.28 -23.94
C ALA A 347 16.59 0.71 -22.99
N TRP A 348 15.74 1.68 -23.34
CA TRP A 348 14.63 2.08 -22.50
C TRP A 348 13.62 0.95 -22.36
N ARG A 349 13.23 0.71 -21.12
CA ARG A 349 12.21 -0.28 -20.74
C ARG A 349 11.15 0.41 -19.88
N THR A 350 10.13 -0.32 -19.54
CA THR A 350 9.10 0.16 -18.59
C THR A 350 9.75 0.68 -17.31
N TYR A 351 10.68 -0.11 -16.75
CA TYR A 351 11.47 0.25 -15.57
C TYR A 351 12.95 0.42 -15.93
N ASN A 352 13.53 1.53 -15.56
CA ASN A 352 14.95 1.78 -15.82
C ASN A 352 15.66 2.04 -14.49
N VAL A 353 16.44 1.07 -14.07
CA VAL A 353 17.08 0.99 -12.75
C VAL A 353 18.54 1.38 -12.89
N ARG A 354 18.91 2.46 -12.24
CA ARG A 354 20.33 2.83 -12.18
C ARG A 354 21.01 2.04 -11.07
N ILE A 355 21.93 1.17 -11.47
CA ILE A 355 22.77 0.39 -10.56
C ILE A 355 23.96 1.24 -10.10
N ARG A 356 24.30 1.14 -8.82
CA ARG A 356 25.54 1.69 -8.28
C ARG A 356 26.73 0.78 -8.59
N ALA A 357 27.81 1.39 -9.05
CA ALA A 357 29.08 0.68 -9.17
C ALA A 357 29.68 0.39 -7.79
N ARG A 358 30.55 -0.60 -7.72
CA ARG A 358 31.29 -0.93 -6.50
C ARG A 358 32.13 0.26 -6.05
N GLY A 359 32.00 0.68 -4.80
CA GLY A 359 32.73 1.81 -4.23
C GLY A 359 32.05 3.19 -4.35
N GLU A 360 30.94 3.29 -5.09
CA GLU A 360 30.14 4.51 -5.04
C GLU A 360 29.48 4.71 -3.64
N THR A 361 29.43 5.97 -3.22
CA THR A 361 28.77 6.35 -1.97
C THR A 361 27.31 5.88 -1.99
N PRO A 362 26.82 5.20 -0.94
CA PRO A 362 25.42 4.84 -0.83
C PRO A 362 24.52 6.08 -0.97
N LYS A 363 23.58 6.00 -1.90
CA LYS A 363 22.55 7.02 -2.14
C LYS A 363 21.20 6.31 -2.14
N PRO A 364 20.10 7.02 -1.94
CA PRO A 364 18.79 6.47 -2.22
C PRO A 364 18.75 5.87 -3.63
N TYR A 365 17.97 4.83 -3.75
CA TYR A 365 17.72 4.14 -5.00
C TYR A 365 17.16 5.11 -6.07
N SER A 366 17.54 4.90 -7.33
CA SER A 366 17.07 5.67 -8.48
C SER A 366 16.42 4.77 -9.53
N MET A 367 15.17 5.03 -9.85
CA MET A 367 14.43 4.36 -10.91
C MET A 367 13.63 5.38 -11.73
N THR A 368 13.57 5.13 -13.03
CA THR A 368 12.77 5.94 -13.94
C THR A 368 11.82 5.05 -14.73
N TYR A 369 10.54 5.37 -14.65
CA TYR A 369 9.49 4.77 -15.47
C TYR A 369 9.39 5.53 -16.79
N VAL A 370 9.37 4.81 -17.91
CA VAL A 370 8.93 5.36 -19.21
C VAL A 370 7.42 5.18 -19.27
N ILE A 371 6.68 6.26 -19.02
CA ILE A 371 5.22 6.19 -18.83
C ILE A 371 4.52 5.75 -20.09
N ASN A 372 5.00 6.16 -21.28
CA ASN A 372 4.47 5.69 -22.55
C ASN A 372 4.55 4.16 -22.74
N ARG A 373 5.48 3.47 -22.06
CA ARG A 373 5.55 1.99 -22.03
C ARG A 373 4.71 1.42 -20.89
N HIS A 374 4.78 2.05 -19.73
CA HIS A 374 4.04 1.61 -18.54
C HIS A 374 2.51 1.63 -18.76
N GLN A 375 2.02 2.60 -19.53
CA GLN A 375 0.60 2.80 -19.80
C GLN A 375 0.24 2.56 -21.28
N ALA A 376 1.09 1.82 -22.00
CA ALA A 376 0.88 1.49 -23.40
C ALA A 376 -0.37 0.60 -23.54
N ASP A 377 -1.48 1.24 -23.73
CA ASP A 377 -2.75 0.58 -24.00
C ASP A 377 -2.88 0.32 -25.50
N ALA A 378 -2.29 -0.77 -25.95
CA ALA A 378 -2.28 -1.20 -27.34
C ALA A 378 -3.70 -1.42 -27.94
N GLY A 379 -4.75 -1.25 -27.16
CA GLY A 379 -6.13 -1.47 -27.54
C GLY A 379 -7.00 -0.23 -27.63
N ASN A 380 -6.48 0.99 -27.41
CA ASN A 380 -7.29 2.20 -27.51
C ASN A 380 -7.05 2.93 -28.86
N PRO A 381 -7.93 2.73 -29.87
CA PRO A 381 -7.76 3.37 -31.19
C PRO A 381 -7.94 4.90 -31.17
N HIS A 382 -8.39 5.46 -30.04
CA HIS A 382 -8.57 6.90 -29.85
C HIS A 382 -7.44 7.56 -29.05
N ASP A 383 -6.38 6.82 -28.76
CA ASP A 383 -5.30 7.36 -27.98
C ASP A 383 -4.27 8.04 -28.89
N ASP A 384 -4.19 9.37 -28.81
CA ASP A 384 -3.11 10.20 -29.38
C ASP A 384 -1.73 9.83 -28.78
N PHE A 385 -1.61 8.66 -28.19
CA PHE A 385 -0.44 8.16 -27.49
C PHE A 385 0.81 8.13 -28.38
N LEU A 386 0.64 7.82 -29.66
CA LEU A 386 1.73 7.80 -30.64
C LEU A 386 2.27 9.19 -30.96
N ASP A 387 1.43 10.23 -30.82
CA ASP A 387 1.83 11.63 -31.03
C ASP A 387 2.29 12.32 -29.74
N CYS A 388 2.40 11.59 -28.63
CA CYS A 388 2.85 12.09 -27.34
C CYS A 388 4.37 11.91 -27.20
N GLU A 389 5.10 12.98 -26.81
CA GLU A 389 6.50 12.84 -26.42
C GLU A 389 6.66 11.84 -25.29
N GLN A 390 7.85 11.23 -25.23
CA GLN A 390 8.18 10.33 -24.11
C GLN A 390 8.28 11.14 -22.81
N PHE A 391 7.52 10.73 -21.82
CA PHE A 391 7.58 11.34 -20.49
C PHE A 391 7.80 10.31 -19.41
N PHE A 392 8.31 10.76 -18.29
CA PHE A 392 8.91 9.91 -17.27
C PHE A 392 8.42 10.25 -15.88
N VAL A 393 8.40 9.25 -15.02
CA VAL A 393 8.36 9.44 -13.58
C VAL A 393 9.65 8.87 -12.99
N SER A 394 10.46 9.72 -12.38
CA SER A 394 11.70 9.30 -11.70
C SER A 394 11.53 9.35 -10.18
N LEU A 395 11.96 8.28 -9.53
CA LEU A 395 12.06 8.16 -8.07
C LEU A 395 13.53 8.38 -7.68
N ALA A 396 13.77 9.37 -6.78
CA ALA A 396 15.09 9.72 -6.27
C ALA A 396 16.18 9.78 -7.37
N PRO A 397 16.00 10.57 -8.46
CA PRO A 397 16.98 10.63 -9.53
C PRO A 397 18.36 11.02 -8.95
N ASP A 398 19.38 10.28 -9.36
CA ASP A 398 20.77 10.47 -8.88
C ASP A 398 21.45 11.71 -9.47
N ARG A 399 20.89 12.22 -10.56
CA ARG A 399 21.27 13.49 -11.18
C ARG A 399 20.20 14.53 -10.98
N LYS A 400 20.60 15.79 -10.90
CA LYS A 400 19.67 16.90 -10.87
C LYS A 400 18.97 16.99 -12.23
N LEU A 401 17.66 16.88 -12.21
CA LEU A 401 16.82 17.10 -13.40
C LEU A 401 16.89 18.55 -13.85
N ASP A 402 16.81 18.79 -15.15
CA ASP A 402 16.61 20.11 -15.71
C ASP A 402 15.25 20.66 -15.24
N PRO A 403 15.23 21.78 -14.47
CA PRO A 403 13.98 22.34 -13.96
C PRO A 403 12.98 22.73 -15.06
N SER A 404 13.46 23.06 -16.27
CA SER A 404 12.61 23.44 -17.41
C SER A 404 11.86 22.23 -17.98
N LYS A 405 12.38 21.01 -17.73
CA LYS A 405 11.79 19.74 -18.19
C LYS A 405 10.89 19.08 -17.15
N ILE A 406 10.77 19.61 -15.95
CA ILE A 406 9.81 19.14 -14.97
C ILE A 406 8.41 19.55 -15.43
N LEU A 407 7.53 18.58 -15.60
CA LEU A 407 6.15 18.80 -15.98
C LEU A 407 5.39 19.54 -14.87
N LYS A 408 4.36 20.27 -15.26
CA LYS A 408 3.58 21.13 -14.38
C LYS A 408 2.10 20.77 -14.47
N ASP A 409 1.37 21.03 -13.40
CA ASP A 409 -0.09 20.95 -13.40
C ASP A 409 -0.71 22.16 -14.18
N GLU A 410 -2.04 22.20 -14.22
CA GLU A 410 -2.80 23.28 -14.87
C GLU A 410 -2.60 24.66 -14.25
N HIS A 411 -2.08 24.72 -13.02
CA HIS A 411 -1.74 25.96 -12.31
C HIS A 411 -0.26 26.33 -12.43
N GLY A 412 0.51 25.60 -13.25
CA GLY A 412 1.95 25.84 -13.44
C GLY A 412 2.83 25.34 -12.31
N LYS A 413 2.31 24.59 -11.35
CA LYS A 413 3.07 24.02 -10.23
C LYS A 413 3.83 22.78 -10.70
N PRO A 414 5.14 22.65 -10.36
CA PRO A 414 5.92 21.47 -10.70
C PRO A 414 5.33 20.19 -10.10
N LEU A 415 5.22 19.14 -10.91
CA LEU A 415 4.70 17.85 -10.51
C LEU A 415 5.80 17.04 -9.80
N THR A 416 5.89 17.28 -8.50
CA THR A 416 6.80 16.58 -7.60
C THR A 416 6.05 16.11 -6.35
N ARG A 417 6.46 14.96 -5.81
CA ARG A 417 5.88 14.42 -4.58
C ARG A 417 6.95 13.76 -3.72
N THR A 418 6.89 13.99 -2.41
CA THR A 418 7.69 13.23 -1.45
C THR A 418 6.82 12.18 -0.79
N PHE A 419 7.28 10.94 -0.81
CA PHE A 419 6.68 9.80 -0.14
C PHE A 419 7.50 9.40 1.07
N GLN A 420 6.84 8.86 2.07
CA GLN A 420 7.47 8.20 3.20
C GLN A 420 7.11 6.71 3.17
N HIS A 421 8.13 5.86 3.33
CA HIS A 421 7.97 4.41 3.42
C HIS A 421 8.58 3.92 4.73
N ASN A 422 7.90 3.00 5.40
CA ASN A 422 8.45 2.36 6.59
C ASN A 422 9.64 1.47 6.19
N VAL A 423 10.68 1.53 7.01
CA VAL A 423 11.82 0.62 6.89
C VAL A 423 11.42 -0.70 7.53
N VAL A 424 11.47 -1.78 6.75
CA VAL A 424 11.15 -3.13 7.24
C VAL A 424 12.40 -3.73 7.89
N ASP A 425 12.84 -3.13 9.00
CA ASP A 425 13.95 -3.64 9.84
C ASP A 425 13.41 -4.56 10.95
N PHE A 426 14.32 -5.10 11.80
CA PHE A 426 13.91 -5.95 12.92
C PHE A 426 13.02 -5.24 13.93
N HIS A 427 13.13 -3.92 14.07
CA HIS A 427 12.23 -3.14 14.92
C HIS A 427 10.83 -3.07 14.35
N CYS A 428 10.70 -2.92 13.02
CA CYS A 428 9.42 -2.98 12.34
C CYS A 428 8.75 -4.35 12.51
N ILE A 429 9.52 -5.45 12.35
CA ILE A 429 8.99 -6.81 12.55
C ILE A 429 8.57 -7.02 14.01
N GLN A 430 9.36 -6.56 14.97
CA GLN A 430 8.99 -6.65 16.38
C GLN A 430 7.70 -5.85 16.66
N ALA A 431 7.59 -4.64 16.12
CA ALA A 431 6.39 -3.83 16.27
C ALA A 431 5.15 -4.50 15.65
N GLN A 432 5.29 -5.19 14.50
CA GLN A 432 4.21 -5.98 13.92
C GLN A 432 3.82 -7.15 14.85
N GLN A 433 4.78 -7.82 15.48
CA GLN A 433 4.52 -8.88 16.45
C GLN A 433 3.84 -8.34 17.71
N ASP A 434 4.32 -7.23 18.28
CA ASP A 434 3.71 -6.58 19.44
C ASP A 434 2.28 -6.10 19.15
N LEU A 435 2.03 -5.65 17.92
CA LEU A 435 0.73 -5.18 17.47
C LEU A 435 -0.31 -6.32 17.41
N TRP A 436 0.07 -7.46 16.82
CA TRP A 436 -0.82 -8.61 16.55
C TRP A 436 -0.67 -9.77 17.51
N GLY A 437 0.11 -9.64 18.57
CA GLY A 437 0.42 -10.69 19.53
C GLY A 437 -0.80 -11.40 20.13
N ASP A 438 -0.54 -12.27 21.12
CA ASP A 438 -1.58 -13.02 21.82
C ASP A 438 -2.59 -12.09 22.50
N GLU A 439 -3.80 -12.58 22.74
CA GLU A 439 -4.96 -11.80 23.21
C GLU A 439 -4.63 -10.97 24.46
N ASP A 440 -3.83 -11.50 25.37
CA ASP A 440 -3.45 -10.84 26.63
C ASP A 440 -2.41 -9.72 26.48
N ASN A 441 -1.62 -9.75 25.39
CA ASN A 441 -0.45 -8.87 25.21
C ASN A 441 -0.51 -8.02 23.94
N ARG A 442 -1.50 -8.20 23.08
CA ARG A 442 -1.59 -7.44 21.81
C ARG A 442 -1.94 -5.98 22.07
N ILE A 443 -1.34 -5.10 21.29
CA ILE A 443 -1.64 -3.67 21.32
C ILE A 443 -2.95 -3.35 20.58
N GLN A 444 -3.31 -4.12 19.55
CA GLN A 444 -4.58 -3.96 18.84
C GLN A 444 -5.78 -4.09 19.76
N GLY A 445 -6.61 -3.07 19.79
CA GLY A 445 -7.84 -3.02 20.61
C GLY A 445 -7.66 -2.44 22.00
N GLN A 446 -6.44 -2.19 22.47
CA GLN A 446 -6.21 -1.53 23.76
C GLN A 446 -6.86 -0.13 23.75
N ALA A 447 -7.63 0.16 24.78
CA ALA A 447 -8.36 1.42 24.95
C ALA A 447 -9.20 1.80 23.70
N HIS A 448 -9.77 0.81 23.01
CA HIS A 448 -10.55 0.96 21.78
C HIS A 448 -9.77 1.55 20.59
N LEU A 449 -8.43 1.48 20.63
CA LEU A 449 -7.53 1.93 19.56
C LEU A 449 -7.09 0.77 18.69
N TYR A 450 -7.16 0.96 17.38
CA TYR A 450 -6.76 -0.01 16.36
C TYR A 450 -5.81 0.65 15.37
N PHE A 451 -4.95 -0.15 14.74
CA PHE A 451 -3.96 0.32 13.79
C PHE A 451 -3.99 -0.51 12.51
N THR A 452 -3.97 0.16 11.38
CA THR A 452 -3.83 -0.45 10.05
C THR A 452 -2.91 0.41 9.19
N GLY A 453 -2.38 -0.16 8.12
CA GLY A 453 -1.51 0.58 7.20
C GLY A 453 -0.24 -0.18 6.86
N GLY A 454 0.56 0.42 6.00
CA GLY A 454 1.72 -0.24 5.42
C GLY A 454 2.78 -0.72 6.41
N TRP A 455 2.82 -0.19 7.61
CA TRP A 455 3.78 -0.60 8.63
C TRP A 455 3.27 -1.75 9.52
N THR A 456 1.98 -2.06 9.48
CA THR A 456 1.35 -3.04 10.38
C THR A 456 1.48 -4.48 9.89
N VAL A 457 1.71 -4.67 8.58
CA VAL A 457 1.93 -5.97 7.94
C VAL A 457 2.87 -5.79 6.76
N GLY A 458 3.97 -6.50 6.70
CA GLY A 458 4.91 -6.52 5.59
C GLY A 458 5.50 -5.16 5.23
N ALA A 459 5.56 -4.84 3.95
CA ALA A 459 6.15 -3.62 3.39
C ALA A 459 5.12 -2.53 3.03
N GLY A 460 3.82 -2.84 3.14
CA GLY A 460 2.74 -1.90 2.84
C GLY A 460 2.19 -1.96 1.43
N LEU A 461 2.29 -3.11 0.79
CA LEU A 461 1.62 -3.39 -0.47
C LEU A 461 0.09 -3.36 -0.30
N HIS A 462 -0.66 -3.12 -1.36
CA HIS A 462 -2.13 -3.07 -1.29
C HIS A 462 -2.74 -4.34 -0.73
N ILE A 463 -2.19 -5.51 -1.09
CA ILE A 463 -2.65 -6.78 -0.54
C ILE A 463 -2.38 -6.90 0.97
N GLU A 464 -1.24 -6.41 1.44
CA GLU A 464 -0.91 -6.39 2.87
C GLU A 464 -1.78 -5.38 3.63
N CYS A 465 -2.08 -4.23 3.03
CA CYS A 465 -3.03 -3.27 3.57
C CYS A 465 -4.46 -3.84 3.66
N TRP A 466 -4.87 -4.64 2.68
CA TRP A 466 -6.13 -5.35 2.68
C TRP A 466 -6.20 -6.40 3.79
N GLU A 467 -5.14 -7.20 3.95
CA GLU A 467 -5.03 -8.18 5.04
C GLU A 467 -5.10 -7.52 6.42
N SER A 468 -4.34 -6.44 6.62
CA SER A 468 -4.39 -5.66 7.86
C SER A 468 -5.80 -5.14 8.15
N ALA A 469 -6.50 -4.62 7.14
CA ALA A 469 -7.86 -4.12 7.27
C ALA A 469 -8.86 -5.23 7.65
N LYS A 470 -8.75 -6.41 7.02
CA LYS A 470 -9.60 -7.57 7.35
C LYS A 470 -9.45 -7.98 8.81
N GLN A 471 -8.21 -8.00 9.32
CA GLN A 471 -7.96 -8.36 10.70
C GLN A 471 -8.51 -7.32 11.69
N VAL A 472 -8.29 -6.03 11.44
CA VAL A 472 -8.89 -4.97 12.27
C VAL A 472 -10.41 -5.11 12.32
N VAL A 473 -11.06 -5.34 11.18
CA VAL A 473 -12.52 -5.51 11.12
C VAL A 473 -12.98 -6.79 11.82
N ARG A 474 -12.19 -7.87 11.76
CA ARG A 474 -12.46 -9.09 12.54
C ARG A 474 -12.43 -8.80 14.03
N LEU A 475 -11.39 -8.16 14.56
CA LEU A 475 -11.28 -7.79 15.96
C LEU A 475 -12.42 -6.88 16.43
N LEU A 476 -12.81 -5.88 15.62
CA LEU A 476 -13.95 -5.01 15.87
C LEU A 476 -15.28 -5.81 15.94
N SER A 477 -15.38 -6.92 15.21
CA SER A 477 -16.55 -7.80 15.21
C SER A 477 -16.56 -8.73 16.42
N GLU A 478 -15.41 -9.17 16.89
CA GLU A 478 -15.24 -10.04 18.09
C GLU A 478 -15.54 -9.26 19.37
N THR A 479 -15.02 -8.06 19.53
CA THR A 479 -15.38 -7.16 20.66
C THR A 479 -16.86 -6.81 20.68
N ALA A 480 -17.53 -6.89 19.53
CA ALA A 480 -18.97 -6.73 19.45
C ALA A 480 -19.77 -7.96 19.92
N ARG A 481 -19.14 -9.13 19.92
CA ARG A 481 -19.74 -10.43 20.28
C ARG A 481 -19.37 -10.91 21.68
N SER A 482 -18.41 -10.34 22.35
CA SER A 482 -17.96 -10.78 23.69
C SER A 482 -18.99 -10.57 24.82
N SER A 483 -20.19 -10.05 24.47
CA SER A 483 -21.38 -10.20 25.30
C SER A 483 -22.16 -11.52 25.06
N ALA A 484 -21.71 -12.37 24.10
CA ALA A 484 -22.30 -13.69 23.83
C ALA A 484 -21.17 -14.68 23.56
N GLN A 485 -21.04 -15.66 24.46
CA GLN A 485 -20.07 -16.76 24.42
C GLN A 485 -19.74 -17.28 23.02
N MET A 486 -18.44 -17.30 22.66
CA MET A 486 -17.93 -18.12 21.59
C MET A 486 -16.70 -18.93 22.05
N THR A 487 -16.79 -20.24 21.85
CA THR A 487 -15.69 -21.19 21.96
C THR A 487 -14.75 -21.01 20.75
N TYR A 488 -13.46 -20.94 21.05
CA TYR A 488 -12.36 -20.78 20.09
C TYR A 488 -11.81 -22.16 19.70
N GLU A 489 -11.68 -22.46 18.41
CA GLU A 489 -10.85 -23.56 17.95
C GLU A 489 -9.44 -23.04 17.67
N ASP A 490 -8.48 -23.70 18.27
CA ASP A 490 -7.05 -23.37 18.32
C ASP A 490 -6.41 -23.14 16.96
N SER A 491 -5.76 -21.99 16.80
CA SER A 491 -4.74 -21.77 15.77
C SER A 491 -3.41 -22.32 16.27
N PRO A 492 -2.80 -23.31 15.60
CA PRO A 492 -1.48 -23.81 16.02
C PRO A 492 -0.40 -22.79 15.65
N SER A 493 0.39 -22.47 16.64
CA SER A 493 1.64 -21.72 16.59
C SER A 493 1.54 -20.21 16.30
N GLY A 494 1.97 -19.41 17.27
CA GLY A 494 2.13 -17.97 17.33
C GLY A 494 2.93 -17.29 16.20
N ARG A 495 2.52 -17.48 14.96
CA ARG A 495 2.99 -16.77 13.78
C ARG A 495 1.79 -16.43 12.93
N TYR A 496 1.53 -15.14 12.84
CA TYR A 496 0.60 -14.65 11.84
C TYR A 496 1.23 -14.87 10.45
N GLU A 497 0.69 -15.85 9.74
CA GLU A 497 0.95 -16.06 8.32
C GLU A 497 -0.31 -15.67 7.57
N PRO A 498 -0.27 -14.61 6.74
CA PRO A 498 -1.42 -14.20 5.95
C PRO A 498 -2.00 -15.37 5.14
N GLU A 499 -3.34 -15.49 5.12
CA GLU A 499 -4.02 -16.59 4.43
C GLU A 499 -3.63 -16.70 2.95
N TYR A 500 -3.37 -15.57 2.29
CA TYR A 500 -2.92 -15.54 0.90
C TYR A 500 -1.54 -16.20 0.72
N ILE A 501 -0.63 -16.14 1.71
CA ILE A 501 0.65 -16.86 1.67
C ILE A 501 0.42 -18.37 1.81
N ARG A 502 -0.48 -18.79 2.70
CA ARG A 502 -0.84 -20.21 2.85
C ARG A 502 -1.42 -20.82 1.56
N ARG A 503 -2.15 -20.03 0.76
CA ARG A 503 -2.68 -20.45 -0.55
C ARG A 503 -1.63 -20.57 -1.64
N LEU A 504 -0.51 -19.82 -1.52
CA LEU A 504 0.55 -19.81 -2.54
C LEU A 504 1.56 -20.95 -2.38
N VAL A 505 1.64 -21.55 -1.19
CA VAL A 505 2.64 -22.56 -0.83
C VAL A 505 2.06 -23.96 -0.83
N ARG A 506 0.72 -24.09 -0.94
CA ARG A 506 0.03 -25.35 -1.21
C ARG A 506 -0.08 -25.59 -2.70
#